data_9d7279c93e2ef1faf4b8e4d583016dfe
#
_entry.id   9d7279c93e2ef1faf4b8e4d583016dfe
#
_cell.length_a   1.000
_cell.length_b   1.000
_cell.length_c   1.000
_cell.angle_alpha   90.00
_cell.angle_beta   90.00
_cell.angle_gamma   90.00
#
_symmetry.space_group_name_H-M   'P 1'
#
loop_
_entity.id
_entity.type
_entity.pdbx_description
1 polymer ?
#
loop_
_entity_poly.entity_id
_entity_poly.type
_entity_poly.pdbx_seq_one_letter_code
_entity_poly.pdbx_strand_id
1 'polypeptide(L)'
;MIRVVWYYCVLLVSTIYHASASVIGGIFRVKHRTGGVYDWAGTDWARQILRAAGTPVHAVGLEHIPPGEPVIYASNHSSMFDIWALFATLPGSVRFVAKRELFRIPILGAAMRAAGHIPIDRTVKARAFEAYDDAARIIKRGFSPVVFPEGTRSRTGDLLPFKNAPFALAIAAQVPVVPVYVHHTFEILPKGAWRLRPRPIKLLVGSPIPTAGLAAGDREALRERVRAAIVALQQRALTGEAGAARVGPP
;
A
#
# COMPACT_ATOMS: atom_id res chain seq x y z
N MET A 1 24.12 -8.87 -13.76
CA MET A 1 23.70 -7.77 -14.64
C MET A 1 22.44 -8.09 -15.43
N ILE A 2 22.35 -9.20 -16.18
CA ILE A 2 21.18 -9.57 -17.02
C ILE A 2 19.86 -9.51 -16.26
N ARG A 3 19.77 -10.08 -15.04
CA ARG A 3 18.54 -10.07 -14.22
C ARG A 3 18.08 -8.66 -13.83
N VAL A 4 19.00 -7.73 -13.59
CA VAL A 4 18.67 -6.34 -13.24
C VAL A 4 18.11 -5.62 -14.47
N VAL A 5 18.72 -5.79 -15.62
CA VAL A 5 18.22 -5.24 -16.90
C VAL A 5 16.83 -5.81 -17.20
N TRP A 6 16.66 -7.12 -17.12
CA TRP A 6 15.36 -7.78 -17.29
C TRP A 6 14.28 -7.19 -16.38
N TYR A 7 14.57 -7.04 -15.09
CA TYR A 7 13.65 -6.44 -14.13
C TYR A 7 13.23 -5.02 -14.54
N TYR A 8 14.17 -4.15 -14.92
CA TYR A 8 13.83 -2.78 -15.32
C TYR A 8 13.08 -2.73 -16.66
N CYS A 9 13.36 -3.62 -17.58
CA CYS A 9 12.58 -3.77 -18.81
C CYS A 9 11.13 -4.18 -18.50
N VAL A 10 10.95 -5.19 -17.66
CA VAL A 10 9.60 -5.61 -17.24
C VAL A 10 8.89 -4.50 -16.46
N LEU A 11 9.59 -3.81 -15.55
CA LEU A 11 9.04 -2.68 -14.80
C LEU A 11 8.51 -1.61 -15.75
N LEU A 12 9.28 -1.22 -16.77
CA LEU A 12 8.89 -0.19 -17.74
C LEU A 12 7.69 -0.64 -18.58
N VAL A 13 7.82 -1.79 -19.24
CA VAL A 13 6.80 -2.32 -20.16
C VAL A 13 5.49 -2.60 -19.42
N SER A 14 5.56 -3.30 -18.29
CA SER A 14 4.39 -3.63 -17.48
C SER A 14 3.73 -2.37 -16.92
N THR A 15 4.50 -1.36 -16.50
CA THR A 15 3.94 -0.08 -16.03
C THR A 15 3.20 0.63 -17.15
N ILE A 16 3.77 0.73 -18.35
CA ILE A 16 3.11 1.37 -19.49
C ILE A 16 1.82 0.61 -19.84
N TYR A 17 1.87 -0.72 -19.92
CA TYR A 17 0.72 -1.55 -20.29
C TYR A 17 -0.46 -1.36 -19.31
N HIS A 18 -0.24 -1.56 -18.01
CA HIS A 18 -1.31 -1.47 -17.01
C HIS A 18 -1.77 -0.04 -16.75
N ALA A 19 -0.87 0.93 -16.85
CA ALA A 19 -1.23 2.34 -16.79
C ALA A 19 -2.13 2.72 -17.98
N SER A 20 -1.78 2.27 -19.19
CA SER A 20 -2.61 2.52 -20.38
C SER A 20 -3.99 1.88 -20.26
N ALA A 21 -4.08 0.65 -19.75
CA ALA A 21 -5.38 0.00 -19.49
C ALA A 21 -6.24 0.81 -18.51
N SER A 22 -5.63 1.34 -17.45
CA SER A 22 -6.33 2.21 -16.48
C SER A 22 -6.77 3.54 -17.12
N VAL A 23 -5.92 4.15 -17.95
CA VAL A 23 -6.25 5.39 -18.68
C VAL A 23 -7.41 5.16 -19.65
N ILE A 24 -7.36 4.08 -20.44
CA ILE A 24 -8.42 3.69 -21.36
C ILE A 24 -9.73 3.48 -20.58
N GLY A 25 -9.68 2.73 -19.48
CA GLY A 25 -10.83 2.58 -18.60
C GLY A 25 -11.42 3.91 -18.12
N GLY A 26 -10.54 4.89 -17.80
CA GLY A 26 -10.95 6.24 -17.41
C GLY A 26 -11.60 7.04 -18.55
N ILE A 27 -11.06 6.97 -19.78
CA ILE A 27 -11.62 7.59 -20.98
C ILE A 27 -13.03 7.07 -21.26
N PHE A 28 -13.20 5.75 -21.20
CA PHE A 28 -14.50 5.11 -21.40
C PHE A 28 -15.41 5.12 -20.15
N ARG A 29 -15.00 5.83 -19.09
CA ARG A 29 -15.75 5.96 -17.83
C ARG A 29 -16.18 4.61 -17.24
N VAL A 30 -15.32 3.60 -17.36
CA VAL A 30 -15.57 2.28 -16.76
C VAL A 30 -15.81 2.43 -15.27
N LYS A 31 -16.92 1.89 -14.77
CA LYS A 31 -17.27 1.97 -13.35
C LYS A 31 -16.26 1.20 -12.48
N HIS A 32 -15.91 1.81 -11.36
CA HIS A 32 -15.14 1.12 -10.34
C HIS A 32 -15.99 0.00 -9.71
N ARG A 33 -15.42 -1.18 -9.67
CA ARG A 33 -15.98 -2.34 -8.98
C ARG A 33 -14.84 -3.20 -8.46
N THR A 34 -15.03 -3.91 -7.38
CA THR A 34 -14.05 -4.86 -6.85
C THR A 34 -13.73 -5.92 -7.91
N GLY A 35 -12.45 -6.18 -8.13
CA GLY A 35 -11.96 -7.07 -9.19
C GLY A 35 -12.09 -6.51 -10.62
N GLY A 36 -12.53 -5.27 -10.79
CA GLY A 36 -12.60 -4.62 -12.11
C GLY A 36 -11.24 -4.21 -12.66
N VAL A 37 -11.25 -3.55 -13.84
CA VAL A 37 -10.04 -3.19 -14.60
C VAL A 37 -8.97 -2.46 -13.78
N TYR A 38 -9.37 -1.58 -12.89
CA TYR A 38 -8.42 -0.80 -12.07
C TYR A 38 -7.76 -1.64 -10.98
N ASP A 39 -8.48 -2.59 -10.40
CA ASP A 39 -7.95 -3.51 -9.38
C ASP A 39 -7.06 -4.56 -10.06
N TRP A 40 -7.53 -5.13 -11.17
CA TRP A 40 -6.73 -6.02 -11.99
C TRP A 40 -5.42 -5.36 -12.42
N ALA A 41 -5.48 -4.13 -12.97
CA ALA A 41 -4.29 -3.44 -13.44
C ALA A 41 -3.25 -3.24 -12.33
N GLY A 42 -3.67 -2.85 -11.12
CA GLY A 42 -2.76 -2.70 -9.98
C GLY A 42 -2.18 -4.02 -9.50
N THR A 43 -3.03 -5.04 -9.35
CA THR A 43 -2.63 -6.35 -8.82
C THR A 43 -1.74 -7.12 -9.79
N ASP A 44 -2.10 -7.19 -11.08
CA ASP A 44 -1.32 -7.91 -12.07
C ASP A 44 0.01 -7.20 -12.37
N TRP A 45 0.00 -5.86 -12.46
CA TRP A 45 1.23 -5.05 -12.53
C TRP A 45 2.21 -5.41 -11.41
N ALA A 46 1.73 -5.43 -10.17
CA ALA A 46 2.56 -5.74 -9.02
C ALA A 46 3.09 -7.18 -9.06
N ARG A 47 2.23 -8.15 -9.41
CA ARG A 47 2.62 -9.57 -9.55
C ARG A 47 3.69 -9.78 -10.61
N GLN A 48 3.57 -9.13 -11.77
CA GLN A 48 4.56 -9.22 -12.85
C GLN A 48 5.93 -8.68 -12.42
N ILE A 49 5.95 -7.54 -11.71
CA ILE A 49 7.19 -6.94 -11.21
C ILE A 49 7.85 -7.83 -10.16
N LEU A 50 7.08 -8.36 -9.20
CA LEU A 50 7.60 -9.27 -8.17
C LEU A 50 8.16 -10.56 -8.77
N ARG A 51 7.49 -11.13 -9.78
CA ARG A 51 7.99 -12.31 -10.52
C ARG A 51 9.30 -11.99 -11.25
N ALA A 52 9.37 -10.87 -11.98
CA ALA A 52 10.58 -10.46 -12.69
C ALA A 52 11.76 -10.20 -11.74
N ALA A 53 11.48 -9.64 -10.57
CA ALA A 53 12.47 -9.44 -9.51
C ALA A 53 12.87 -10.76 -8.84
N GLY A 54 12.05 -11.81 -8.91
CA GLY A 54 12.23 -13.08 -8.21
C GLY A 54 12.05 -12.94 -6.69
N THR A 55 11.05 -12.18 -6.29
CA THR A 55 10.75 -11.87 -4.89
C THR A 55 9.33 -12.35 -4.57
N PRO A 56 9.13 -13.64 -4.22
CA PRO A 56 7.83 -14.14 -3.82
C PRO A 56 7.35 -13.48 -2.54
N VAL A 57 6.04 -13.32 -2.39
CA VAL A 57 5.42 -12.78 -1.18
C VAL A 57 4.74 -13.89 -0.41
N HIS A 58 5.07 -14.02 0.86
CA HIS A 58 4.43 -14.91 1.82
C HIS A 58 3.60 -14.06 2.78
N ALA A 59 2.28 -14.19 2.70
CA ALA A 59 1.35 -13.43 3.54
C ALA A 59 0.81 -14.29 4.68
N VAL A 60 0.64 -13.66 5.84
CA VAL A 60 0.08 -14.27 7.05
C VAL A 60 -0.91 -13.29 7.66
N GLY A 61 -2.05 -13.78 8.15
CA GLY A 61 -3.06 -12.96 8.81
C GLY A 61 -4.06 -12.29 7.86
N LEU A 62 -4.12 -12.71 6.58
CA LEU A 62 -5.11 -12.18 5.63
C LEU A 62 -6.55 -12.43 6.08
N GLU A 63 -6.77 -13.48 6.85
CA GLU A 63 -8.04 -13.86 7.48
C GLU A 63 -8.54 -12.83 8.51
N HIS A 64 -7.67 -11.96 9.00
CA HIS A 64 -8.08 -10.86 9.91
C HIS A 64 -8.81 -9.73 9.17
N ILE A 65 -8.68 -9.65 7.85
CA ILE A 65 -9.28 -8.55 7.08
C ILE A 65 -10.78 -8.79 6.95
N PRO A 66 -11.64 -7.85 7.40
CA PRO A 66 -13.08 -8.00 7.25
C PRO A 66 -13.48 -8.17 5.79
N PRO A 67 -14.22 -9.22 5.44
CA PRO A 67 -14.61 -9.46 4.06
C PRO A 67 -15.68 -8.45 3.60
N GLY A 68 -15.48 -7.86 2.41
CA GLY A 68 -16.48 -6.97 1.80
C GLY A 68 -16.58 -5.56 2.39
N GLU A 69 -15.89 -5.26 3.48
CA GLU A 69 -15.91 -3.95 4.12
C GLU A 69 -14.64 -3.15 3.79
N PRO A 70 -14.75 -1.83 3.57
CA PRO A 70 -13.59 -0.99 3.40
C PRO A 70 -12.82 -0.85 4.70
N VAL A 71 -11.50 -0.91 4.60
CA VAL A 71 -10.56 -0.71 5.72
C VAL A 71 -9.46 0.25 5.31
N ILE A 72 -8.75 0.81 6.28
CA ILE A 72 -7.50 1.54 6.01
C ILE A 72 -6.34 0.62 6.38
N TYR A 73 -5.52 0.26 5.39
CA TYR A 73 -4.28 -0.46 5.62
C TYR A 73 -3.19 0.53 6.04
N ALA A 74 -2.64 0.36 7.24
CA ALA A 74 -1.49 1.14 7.71
C ALA A 74 -0.24 0.26 7.69
N SER A 75 0.76 0.60 6.86
CA SER A 75 1.96 -0.20 6.67
C SER A 75 3.23 0.59 6.95
N ASN A 76 4.31 -0.09 7.38
CA ASN A 76 5.67 0.44 7.32
C ASN A 76 6.09 0.74 5.88
N HIS A 77 7.11 1.58 5.70
CA HIS A 77 7.58 1.94 4.36
C HIS A 77 9.12 2.03 4.29
N SER A 78 9.75 1.11 3.60
CA SER A 78 11.20 1.04 3.47
C SER A 78 11.68 0.93 2.01
N SER A 79 10.80 0.47 1.11
CA SER A 79 11.14 0.22 -0.29
C SER A 79 9.98 0.52 -1.25
N MET A 80 10.26 0.55 -2.55
CA MET A 80 9.22 0.47 -3.57
C MET A 80 8.54 -0.90 -3.58
N PHE A 81 9.24 -1.94 -3.14
CA PHE A 81 8.72 -3.30 -3.05
C PHE A 81 7.55 -3.44 -2.07
N ASP A 82 7.42 -2.54 -1.10
CA ASP A 82 6.24 -2.50 -0.21
C ASP A 82 4.95 -2.31 -1.02
N ILE A 83 4.99 -1.40 -2.01
CA ILE A 83 3.82 -1.08 -2.84
C ILE A 83 3.39 -2.30 -3.65
N TRP A 84 4.34 -2.99 -4.28
CA TRP A 84 4.03 -4.18 -5.08
C TRP A 84 3.59 -5.36 -4.20
N ALA A 85 4.22 -5.56 -3.04
CA ALA A 85 3.80 -6.59 -2.10
C ALA A 85 2.36 -6.37 -1.62
N LEU A 86 2.01 -5.14 -1.26
CA LEU A 86 0.67 -4.78 -0.81
C LEU A 86 -0.37 -4.92 -1.94
N PHE A 87 -0.09 -4.43 -3.16
CA PHE A 87 -1.01 -4.58 -4.30
C PHE A 87 -1.23 -6.04 -4.70
N ALA A 88 -0.17 -6.85 -4.70
CA ALA A 88 -0.26 -8.25 -5.12
C ALA A 88 -1.05 -9.12 -4.14
N THR A 89 -1.17 -8.69 -2.87
CA THR A 89 -1.57 -9.55 -1.76
C THR A 89 -2.87 -9.12 -1.08
N LEU A 90 -3.06 -7.80 -0.87
CA LEU A 90 -4.22 -7.33 -0.12
C LEU A 90 -5.51 -7.47 -0.92
N PRO A 91 -6.60 -7.97 -0.29
CA PRO A 91 -7.90 -8.11 -0.95
C PRO A 91 -8.62 -6.77 -1.11
N GLY A 92 -9.67 -6.79 -1.93
CA GLY A 92 -10.54 -5.65 -2.16
C GLY A 92 -9.97 -4.62 -3.14
N SER A 93 -10.61 -3.47 -3.20
CA SER A 93 -10.22 -2.37 -4.08
C SER A 93 -9.18 -1.48 -3.40
N VAL A 94 -7.93 -1.88 -3.47
CA VAL A 94 -6.80 -1.19 -2.83
C VAL A 94 -6.45 0.11 -3.56
N ARG A 95 -6.30 1.22 -2.82
CA ARG A 95 -5.87 2.52 -3.34
C ARG A 95 -4.75 3.09 -2.47
N PHE A 96 -3.77 3.73 -3.09
CA PHE A 96 -2.64 4.32 -2.35
C PHE A 96 -2.82 5.81 -2.16
N VAL A 97 -2.53 6.26 -0.95
CA VAL A 97 -2.27 7.68 -0.68
C VAL A 97 -0.84 7.97 -1.10
N ALA A 98 -0.68 8.64 -2.23
CA ALA A 98 0.60 8.80 -2.90
C ALA A 98 0.99 10.26 -3.08
N LYS A 99 2.31 10.51 -3.19
CA LYS A 99 2.88 11.84 -3.35
C LYS A 99 2.30 12.56 -4.58
N ARG A 100 1.83 13.80 -4.44
CA ARG A 100 1.18 14.60 -5.51
C ARG A 100 2.02 14.66 -6.79
N GLU A 101 3.34 14.72 -6.69
CA GLU A 101 4.25 14.81 -7.84
C GLU A 101 4.18 13.58 -8.75
N LEU A 102 3.83 12.40 -8.23
CA LEU A 102 3.64 11.20 -9.05
C LEU A 102 2.49 11.36 -10.04
N PHE A 103 1.47 12.13 -9.67
CA PHE A 103 0.32 12.40 -10.53
C PHE A 103 0.63 13.36 -11.69
N ARG A 104 1.83 13.97 -11.73
CA ARG A 104 2.32 14.81 -12.84
C ARG A 104 3.07 14.00 -13.89
N ILE A 105 3.46 12.75 -13.58
CA ILE A 105 4.17 11.88 -14.53
C ILE A 105 3.19 11.49 -15.65
N PRO A 106 3.52 11.72 -16.92
CA PRO A 106 2.68 11.31 -18.04
C PRO A 106 2.30 9.81 -17.95
N ILE A 107 1.12 9.46 -18.44
CA ILE A 107 0.53 8.11 -18.40
C ILE A 107 0.32 7.61 -16.96
N LEU A 108 1.37 7.49 -16.13
CA LEU A 108 1.26 7.01 -14.76
C LEU A 108 0.33 7.89 -13.93
N GLY A 109 0.47 9.23 -13.98
CA GLY A 109 -0.38 10.14 -13.23
C GLY A 109 -1.83 10.11 -13.70
N ALA A 110 -2.06 9.96 -15.00
CA ALA A 110 -3.41 9.79 -15.56
C ALA A 110 -4.02 8.46 -15.10
N ALA A 111 -3.25 7.37 -15.12
CA ALA A 111 -3.67 6.06 -14.62
C ALA A 111 -4.00 6.09 -13.12
N MET A 112 -3.16 6.73 -12.31
CA MET A 112 -3.38 6.88 -10.86
C MET A 112 -4.68 7.63 -10.58
N ARG A 113 -4.98 8.72 -11.33
CA ARG A 113 -6.26 9.43 -11.21
C ARG A 113 -7.43 8.56 -11.64
N ALA A 114 -7.33 7.92 -12.80
CA ALA A 114 -8.38 7.04 -13.32
C ALA A 114 -8.66 5.87 -12.35
N ALA A 115 -7.64 5.29 -11.75
CA ALA A 115 -7.77 4.23 -10.77
C ALA A 115 -8.28 4.71 -9.39
N GLY A 116 -8.34 6.02 -9.13
CA GLY A 116 -8.82 6.56 -7.85
C GLY A 116 -7.78 6.57 -6.73
N HIS A 117 -6.49 6.63 -7.05
CA HIS A 117 -5.44 6.87 -6.06
C HIS A 117 -5.51 8.31 -5.54
N ILE A 118 -5.08 8.53 -4.31
CA ILE A 118 -5.25 9.77 -3.57
C ILE A 118 -3.96 10.58 -3.57
N PRO A 119 -3.91 11.75 -4.24
CA PRO A 119 -2.75 12.62 -4.20
C PRO A 119 -2.64 13.32 -2.84
N ILE A 120 -1.48 13.25 -2.19
CA ILE A 120 -1.21 13.97 -0.95
C ILE A 120 -0.02 14.92 -1.11
N ASP A 121 -0.21 16.16 -0.68
CA ASP A 121 0.87 17.11 -0.46
C ASP A 121 1.38 16.95 0.97
N ARG A 122 2.59 16.41 1.13
CA ARG A 122 3.18 16.12 2.46
C ARG A 122 3.92 17.32 3.05
N THR A 123 4.04 18.40 2.29
CA THR A 123 4.79 19.61 2.70
C THR A 123 3.94 20.60 3.47
N VAL A 124 2.63 20.64 3.22
CA VAL A 124 1.68 21.56 3.83
C VAL A 124 0.66 20.78 4.66
N LYS A 125 0.68 20.98 5.99
CA LYS A 125 -0.24 20.25 6.92
C LYS A 125 -1.72 20.44 6.54
N ALA A 126 -2.16 21.67 6.25
CA ALA A 126 -3.56 21.93 5.87
C ALA A 126 -3.99 21.14 4.63
N ARG A 127 -3.16 21.09 3.59
CA ARG A 127 -3.43 20.33 2.36
C ARG A 127 -3.44 18.80 2.57
N ALA A 128 -2.73 18.35 3.60
CA ALA A 128 -2.79 16.94 3.98
C ALA A 128 -4.19 16.59 4.55
N PHE A 129 -4.82 17.48 5.30
CA PHE A 129 -6.17 17.26 5.82
C PHE A 129 -7.22 17.28 4.69
N GLU A 130 -7.15 18.23 3.74
CA GLU A 130 -8.03 18.25 2.56
C GLU A 130 -7.96 16.95 1.74
N ALA A 131 -6.74 16.42 1.52
CA ALA A 131 -6.55 15.16 0.84
C ALA A 131 -7.19 13.97 1.59
N TYR A 132 -7.28 14.06 2.91
CA TYR A 132 -7.92 13.03 3.72
C TYR A 132 -9.46 13.13 3.71
N ASP A 133 -10.03 14.31 3.54
CA ASP A 133 -11.47 14.45 3.29
C ASP A 133 -11.86 13.83 1.94
N ASP A 134 -11.03 14.00 0.91
CA ASP A 134 -11.20 13.30 -0.37
C ASP A 134 -11.07 11.79 -0.20
N ALA A 135 -10.13 11.33 0.62
CA ALA A 135 -9.96 9.93 0.93
C ALA A 135 -11.17 9.32 1.66
N ALA A 136 -11.77 10.06 2.59
CA ALA A 136 -12.98 9.60 3.29
C ALA A 136 -14.15 9.39 2.30
N ARG A 137 -14.28 10.25 1.28
CA ARG A 137 -15.27 10.05 0.20
C ARG A 137 -15.00 8.79 -0.64
N ILE A 138 -13.73 8.47 -0.87
CA ILE A 138 -13.31 7.27 -1.62
C ILE A 138 -13.61 6.02 -0.81
N ILE A 139 -13.36 6.02 0.48
CA ILE A 139 -13.69 4.90 1.39
C ILE A 139 -15.20 4.59 1.34
N LYS A 140 -16.05 5.61 1.39
CA LYS A 140 -17.51 5.45 1.28
C LYS A 140 -17.97 4.80 -0.04
N ARG A 141 -17.10 4.75 -1.07
CA ARG A 141 -17.34 4.03 -2.34
C ARG A 141 -16.85 2.58 -2.32
N GLY A 142 -16.40 2.07 -1.17
CA GLY A 142 -15.93 0.70 -1.01
C GLY A 142 -14.43 0.50 -1.30
N PHE A 143 -13.62 1.58 -1.35
CA PHE A 143 -12.17 1.46 -1.53
C PHE A 143 -11.44 1.35 -0.19
N SER A 144 -10.38 0.56 -0.17
CA SER A 144 -9.50 0.40 0.98
C SER A 144 -8.16 1.11 0.73
N PRO A 145 -7.95 2.32 1.29
CA PRO A 145 -6.68 3.02 1.11
C PRO A 145 -5.55 2.39 1.89
N VAL A 146 -4.38 2.34 1.26
CA VAL A 146 -3.10 2.09 1.93
C VAL A 146 -2.45 3.41 2.28
N VAL A 147 -2.09 3.55 3.54
CA VAL A 147 -1.32 4.67 4.07
C VAL A 147 0.00 4.19 4.62
N PHE A 148 1.04 5.02 4.45
CA PHE A 148 2.32 4.84 5.10
C PHE A 148 2.46 5.94 6.17
N PRO A 149 2.18 5.64 7.46
CA PRO A 149 2.13 6.66 8.51
C PRO A 149 3.45 7.39 8.73
N GLU A 150 4.56 6.78 8.37
CA GLU A 150 5.90 7.38 8.38
C GLU A 150 6.02 8.58 7.44
N GLY A 151 5.22 8.63 6.38
CA GLY A 151 5.20 9.69 5.38
C GLY A 151 6.39 9.69 4.41
N THR A 152 7.38 8.85 4.60
CA THR A 152 8.53 8.65 3.69
C THR A 152 9.09 7.25 3.88
N ARG A 153 9.88 6.78 2.92
CA ARG A 153 10.62 5.52 3.06
C ARG A 153 11.77 5.68 4.07
N SER A 154 11.91 4.70 4.95
CA SER A 154 13.07 4.56 5.83
C SER A 154 14.36 4.46 5.00
N ARG A 155 15.45 4.99 5.51
CA ARG A 155 16.79 4.88 4.92
C ARG A 155 17.66 3.82 5.57
N THR A 156 17.25 3.34 6.74
CA THR A 156 17.97 2.35 7.55
C THR A 156 17.25 1.00 7.59
N GLY A 157 15.96 0.96 7.20
CA GLY A 157 15.09 -0.19 7.37
C GLY A 157 14.30 -0.14 8.69
N ASP A 158 14.68 0.73 9.62
CA ASP A 158 13.97 0.90 10.88
C ASP A 158 12.63 1.59 10.69
N LEU A 159 11.70 1.32 11.60
CA LEU A 159 10.40 1.95 11.64
C LEU A 159 10.53 3.42 12.09
N LEU A 160 10.12 4.36 11.24
CA LEU A 160 10.15 5.79 11.55
C LEU A 160 8.97 6.21 12.44
N PRO A 161 9.02 7.40 13.06
CA PRO A 161 7.90 7.96 13.80
C PRO A 161 6.68 8.15 12.91
N PHE A 162 5.49 7.84 13.44
CA PHE A 162 4.22 7.97 12.74
C PHE A 162 3.65 9.38 12.81
N LYS A 163 3.07 9.86 11.72
CA LYS A 163 2.36 11.14 11.62
C LYS A 163 0.89 10.97 11.99
N ASN A 164 0.27 12.01 12.56
CA ASN A 164 -1.14 11.98 13.00
C ASN A 164 -2.15 11.99 11.85
N ALA A 165 -1.79 12.56 10.71
CA ALA A 165 -2.73 12.80 9.62
C ALA A 165 -3.42 11.52 9.06
N PRO A 166 -2.77 10.36 8.85
CA PRO A 166 -3.43 9.13 8.44
C PRO A 166 -4.50 8.63 9.43
N PHE A 167 -4.33 8.91 10.72
CA PHE A 167 -5.27 8.48 11.77
C PHE A 167 -6.47 9.42 11.87
N ALA A 168 -6.29 10.70 11.53
CA ALA A 168 -7.42 11.62 11.35
C ALA A 168 -8.35 11.14 10.22
N LEU A 169 -7.79 10.62 9.11
CA LEU A 169 -8.59 10.00 8.05
C LEU A 169 -9.42 8.81 8.57
N ALA A 170 -8.77 7.91 9.32
CA ALA A 170 -9.45 6.71 9.83
C ALA A 170 -10.63 7.07 10.73
N ILE A 171 -10.45 8.06 11.61
CA ILE A 171 -11.49 8.58 12.49
C ILE A 171 -12.60 9.26 11.66
N ALA A 172 -12.25 10.11 10.69
CA ALA A 172 -13.26 10.78 9.86
C ALA A 172 -14.09 9.79 9.01
N ALA A 173 -13.47 8.70 8.56
CA ALA A 173 -14.14 7.66 7.79
C ALA A 173 -14.90 6.65 8.66
N GLN A 174 -14.61 6.56 9.96
CA GLN A 174 -15.17 5.58 10.91
C GLN A 174 -15.00 4.12 10.44
N VAL A 175 -13.88 3.81 9.76
CA VAL A 175 -13.54 2.46 9.29
C VAL A 175 -12.31 1.92 10.01
N PRO A 176 -12.22 0.61 10.26
CA PRO A 176 -11.11 0.04 11.02
C PRO A 176 -9.78 0.24 10.31
N VAL A 177 -8.72 0.38 11.11
CA VAL A 177 -7.33 0.38 10.62
C VAL A 177 -6.76 -1.02 10.76
N VAL A 178 -6.32 -1.58 9.64
CA VAL A 178 -5.62 -2.88 9.60
C VAL A 178 -4.11 -2.61 9.58
N PRO A 179 -3.38 -2.95 10.64
CA PRO A 179 -1.92 -2.83 10.67
C PRO A 179 -1.28 -3.90 9.79
N VAL A 180 -0.33 -3.50 8.97
CA VAL A 180 0.42 -4.40 8.09
C VAL A 180 1.92 -4.15 8.26
N TYR A 181 2.71 -5.23 8.32
CA TYR A 181 4.16 -5.15 8.31
C TYR A 181 4.73 -5.89 7.10
N VAL A 182 5.52 -5.19 6.31
CA VAL A 182 6.21 -5.75 5.14
C VAL A 182 7.69 -5.88 5.46
N HIS A 183 8.19 -7.10 5.47
CA HIS A 183 9.55 -7.44 5.86
C HIS A 183 10.43 -7.80 4.65
N HIS A 184 11.73 -7.52 4.73
CA HIS A 184 12.79 -7.75 3.74
C HIS A 184 12.80 -6.82 2.51
N THR A 185 11.86 -5.91 2.37
CA THR A 185 11.81 -5.03 1.19
C THR A 185 12.95 -4.01 1.16
N PHE A 186 13.41 -3.56 2.33
CA PHE A 186 14.57 -2.69 2.46
C PHE A 186 15.82 -3.35 1.87
N GLU A 187 16.08 -4.60 2.21
CA GLU A 187 17.25 -5.35 1.74
C GLU A 187 17.18 -5.69 0.25
N ILE A 188 15.96 -5.82 -0.30
CA ILE A 188 15.78 -6.05 -1.73
C ILE A 188 16.19 -4.83 -2.54
N LEU A 189 15.68 -3.64 -2.17
CA LEU A 189 15.97 -2.39 -2.87
C LEU A 189 15.81 -1.19 -1.93
N PRO A 190 16.88 -0.79 -1.22
CA PRO A 190 16.89 0.42 -0.40
C PRO A 190 16.55 1.68 -1.21
N LYS A 191 16.07 2.72 -0.55
CA LYS A 191 15.80 4.01 -1.17
C LYS A 191 17.08 4.58 -1.80
N GLY A 192 17.05 4.82 -3.13
CA GLY A 192 18.19 5.34 -3.90
C GLY A 192 19.12 4.26 -4.46
N ALA A 193 18.93 2.99 -4.10
CA ALA A 193 19.66 1.90 -4.73
C ALA A 193 19.03 1.53 -6.09
N TRP A 194 19.86 0.93 -6.97
CA TRP A 194 19.44 0.42 -8.27
C TRP A 194 19.71 -1.10 -8.42
N ARG A 195 20.55 -1.66 -7.55
CA ARG A 195 20.88 -3.09 -7.54
C ARG A 195 19.87 -3.87 -6.73
N LEU A 196 19.18 -4.80 -7.37
CA LEU A 196 18.30 -5.76 -6.72
C LEU A 196 19.09 -6.82 -5.95
N ARG A 197 18.60 -7.13 -4.76
CA ARG A 197 19.03 -8.28 -3.96
C ARG A 197 17.81 -9.16 -3.67
N PRO A 198 17.39 -10.00 -4.63
CA PRO A 198 16.14 -10.74 -4.51
C PRO A 198 16.12 -11.67 -3.29
N ARG A 199 15.01 -11.63 -2.58
CA ARG A 199 14.68 -12.53 -1.47
C ARG A 199 13.17 -12.60 -1.26
N PRO A 200 12.65 -13.61 -0.57
CA PRO A 200 11.24 -13.66 -0.22
C PRO A 200 10.84 -12.47 0.66
N ILE A 201 9.66 -11.92 0.38
CA ILE A 201 9.01 -10.89 1.19
C ILE A 201 8.06 -11.60 2.16
N LYS A 202 8.07 -11.22 3.45
CA LYS A 202 7.01 -11.62 4.39
C LYS A 202 6.07 -10.44 4.58
N LEU A 203 4.76 -10.66 4.43
CA LEU A 203 3.72 -9.68 4.67
C LEU A 203 2.83 -10.17 5.81
N LEU A 204 2.83 -9.47 6.92
CA LEU A 204 2.06 -9.82 8.11
C LEU A 204 0.92 -8.83 8.28
N VAL A 205 -0.29 -9.36 8.44
CA VAL A 205 -1.51 -8.58 8.69
C VAL A 205 -1.96 -8.81 10.13
N GLY A 206 -2.14 -7.72 10.86
CA GLY A 206 -2.64 -7.75 12.23
C GLY A 206 -4.16 -7.63 12.30
N SER A 207 -4.71 -7.81 13.50
CA SER A 207 -6.13 -7.64 13.77
C SER A 207 -6.58 -6.20 13.52
N PRO A 208 -7.76 -5.99 12.94
CA PRO A 208 -8.32 -4.66 12.74
C PRO A 208 -8.48 -3.88 14.06
N ILE A 209 -8.07 -2.62 14.01
CA ILE A 209 -8.23 -1.70 15.15
C ILE A 209 -9.46 -0.83 14.87
N PRO A 210 -10.55 -0.96 15.67
CA PRO A 210 -11.76 -0.23 15.42
C PRO A 210 -11.58 1.27 15.65
N THR A 211 -12.30 2.06 14.86
CA THR A 211 -12.35 3.53 14.94
C THR A 211 -13.76 4.06 15.20
N ALA A 212 -14.75 3.18 15.19
CA ALA A 212 -16.15 3.54 15.47
C ALA A 212 -16.26 4.23 16.84
N GLY A 213 -16.90 5.38 16.87
CA GLY A 213 -17.07 6.20 18.08
C GLY A 213 -15.86 7.04 18.48
N LEU A 214 -14.70 6.93 17.78
CA LEU A 214 -13.56 7.79 18.05
C LEU A 214 -13.80 9.20 17.51
N ALA A 215 -13.36 10.21 18.28
CA ALA A 215 -13.39 11.62 17.91
C ALA A 215 -12.01 12.14 17.47
N ALA A 216 -11.97 13.34 16.92
CA ALA A 216 -10.72 13.95 16.41
C ALA A 216 -9.61 14.05 17.48
N GLY A 217 -9.96 14.11 18.77
CA GLY A 217 -9.01 14.09 19.89
C GLY A 217 -8.29 12.76 20.06
N ASP A 218 -8.87 11.65 19.61
CA ASP A 218 -8.34 10.29 19.82
C ASP A 218 -7.25 9.87 18.83
N ARG A 219 -6.91 10.75 17.87
CA ARG A 219 -5.95 10.44 16.79
C ARG A 219 -4.57 10.02 17.28
N GLU A 220 -4.10 10.56 18.42
CA GLU A 220 -2.80 10.20 18.98
C GLU A 220 -2.84 8.83 19.63
N ALA A 221 -3.90 8.55 20.39
CA ALA A 221 -4.12 7.24 20.99
C ALA A 221 -4.24 6.15 19.90
N LEU A 222 -4.98 6.43 18.81
CA LEU A 222 -5.09 5.53 17.67
C LEU A 222 -3.74 5.32 16.99
N ARG A 223 -2.94 6.39 16.78
CA ARG A 223 -1.59 6.30 16.24
C ARG A 223 -0.71 5.36 17.04
N GLU A 224 -0.68 5.51 18.37
CA GLU A 224 0.15 4.67 19.24
C GLU A 224 -0.32 3.21 19.23
N ARG A 225 -1.64 2.97 19.22
CA ARG A 225 -2.19 1.61 19.10
C ARG A 225 -1.76 0.93 17.80
N VAL A 226 -1.89 1.63 16.67
CA VAL A 226 -1.49 1.09 15.35
C VAL A 226 0.03 0.90 15.28
N ARG A 227 0.82 1.84 15.83
CA ARG A 227 2.27 1.71 15.90
C ARG A 227 2.70 0.49 16.71
N ALA A 228 2.12 0.31 17.89
CA ALA A 228 2.39 -0.85 18.76
C ALA A 228 2.05 -2.17 18.03
N ALA A 229 0.92 -2.23 17.32
CA ALA A 229 0.55 -3.40 16.54
C ALA A 229 1.57 -3.69 15.41
N ILE A 230 2.04 -2.68 14.69
CA ILE A 230 3.05 -2.86 13.64
C ILE A 230 4.39 -3.31 14.24
N VAL A 231 4.80 -2.77 15.40
CA VAL A 231 6.00 -3.23 16.12
C VAL A 231 5.88 -4.70 16.54
N ALA A 232 4.72 -5.11 17.02
CA ALA A 232 4.49 -6.52 17.36
C ALA A 232 4.57 -7.44 16.13
N LEU A 233 4.03 -7.01 14.97
CA LEU A 233 4.17 -7.75 13.71
C LEU A 233 5.64 -7.80 13.25
N GLN A 234 6.41 -6.72 13.43
CA GLN A 234 7.84 -6.68 13.15
C GLN A 234 8.58 -7.72 13.98
N GLN A 235 8.33 -7.78 15.28
CA GLN A 235 8.95 -8.77 16.17
C GLN A 235 8.62 -10.20 15.74
N ARG A 236 7.35 -10.50 15.43
CA ARG A 236 6.94 -11.80 14.90
C ARG A 236 7.62 -12.16 13.58
N ALA A 237 7.84 -11.19 12.69
CA ALA A 237 8.56 -11.43 11.44
C ALA A 237 10.02 -11.80 11.67
N LEU A 238 10.67 -11.21 12.69
CA LEU A 238 12.08 -11.43 13.05
C LEU A 238 12.28 -12.76 13.79
N THR A 239 11.36 -13.15 14.69
CA THR A 239 11.46 -14.39 15.48
C THR A 239 11.09 -15.65 14.69
N GLY A 240 10.56 -15.49 13.49
CA GLY A 240 10.15 -16.64 12.66
C GLY A 240 8.82 -17.28 13.07
N GLU A 241 8.11 -16.75 14.05
CA GLU A 241 6.80 -17.23 14.53
C GLU A 241 5.65 -17.05 13.53
N ALA A 242 5.93 -16.45 12.39
CA ALA A 242 4.98 -16.32 11.29
C ALA A 242 4.93 -17.64 10.52
N GLY A 243 4.07 -18.55 10.92
CA GLY A 243 3.71 -19.74 10.16
C GLY A 243 3.27 -19.35 8.75
N ALA A 244 4.00 -19.84 7.74
CA ALA A 244 3.81 -19.41 6.36
C ALA A 244 2.61 -20.11 5.72
N ALA A 245 1.49 -19.42 5.56
CA ALA A 245 0.56 -19.73 4.48
C ALA A 245 1.20 -19.24 3.17
N ARG A 246 1.60 -20.14 2.27
CA ARG A 246 2.05 -19.77 0.92
C ARG A 246 0.85 -19.28 0.13
N VAL A 247 0.85 -18.00 -0.27
CA VAL A 247 0.08 -17.60 -1.44
C VAL A 247 0.94 -18.00 -2.64
N GLY A 248 0.73 -19.25 -3.07
CA GLY A 248 1.28 -19.74 -4.33
C GLY A 248 0.58 -19.02 -5.49
N PRO A 249 1.23 -18.90 -6.66
CA PRO A 249 0.58 -18.39 -7.86
C PRO A 249 -0.54 -19.37 -8.29
N PRO A 250 -1.69 -18.85 -8.76
CA PRO A 250 -2.47 -19.59 -9.73
C PRO A 250 -1.74 -19.64 -11.06
#